data_1f83646052f7ed6ca7dda19766aa25c3
#
_entry.id   1f83646052f7ed6ca7dda19766aa25c3
#
_cell.length_a   1.000
_cell.length_b   1.000
_cell.length_c   1.000
_cell.angle_alpha   90.00
_cell.angle_beta   90.00
_cell.angle_gamma   90.00
#
_symmetry.space_group_name_H-M   'P 1'
#
loop_
_entity.id
_entity.type
_entity.pdbx_description
1 polymer ?
#
loop_
_entity_poly.entity_id
_entity_poly.type
_entity_poly.pdbx_seq_one_letter_code
_entity_poly.pdbx_strand_id
1 'polypeptide(L)'
;MIALAPRNLPGFPEWSSSFKTAGTFLGGLMLVSGVMLATAGTFNLGRNLTPFICPKAGSILLEQGAYRLVRHPVYSGLLQICFGWGLWNHGWLTLGYSLILFLIFDRKSRREEKFLLARFPGYAAYSRRVKRLIPFIY
;
A
#
# COMPACT_ATOMS: atom_id res chain seq x y z
N MET A 1 -14.48 1.06 6.06
CA MET A 1 -14.99 2.44 5.92
C MET A 1 -15.00 2.95 4.49
N ILE A 2 -13.91 2.88 3.72
CA ILE A 2 -13.86 3.37 2.32
C ILE A 2 -14.91 2.69 1.41
N ALA A 3 -15.22 1.41 1.61
CA ALA A 3 -16.19 0.66 0.82
C ALA A 3 -17.66 1.11 1.04
N LEU A 4 -17.97 1.73 2.19
CA LEU A 4 -19.29 2.19 2.56
C LEU A 4 -19.47 3.71 2.37
N ALA A 5 -18.42 4.43 2.02
CA ALA A 5 -18.48 5.86 1.76
C ALA A 5 -19.19 6.15 0.43
N PRO A 6 -19.80 7.35 0.28
CA PRO A 6 -20.37 7.77 -1.00
C PRO A 6 -19.32 7.68 -2.10
N ARG A 7 -19.68 7.10 -3.25
CA ARG A 7 -18.77 6.92 -4.38
C ARG A 7 -18.46 8.24 -5.08
N ASN A 8 -19.47 9.05 -5.26
CA ASN A 8 -19.39 10.34 -5.95
C ASN A 8 -20.28 11.38 -5.26
N LEU A 9 -19.93 12.64 -5.39
CA LEU A 9 -20.83 13.75 -5.04
C LEU A 9 -21.75 14.08 -6.23
N PRO A 10 -22.94 14.66 -5.99
CA PRO A 10 -23.78 15.20 -7.05
C PRO A 10 -22.98 16.20 -7.90
N GLY A 11 -23.08 16.09 -9.24
CA GLY A 11 -22.38 16.97 -10.17
C GLY A 11 -20.96 16.53 -10.59
N PHE A 12 -20.43 15.42 -10.05
CA PHE A 12 -19.18 14.87 -10.58
C PHE A 12 -19.38 14.26 -11.98
N PRO A 13 -18.39 14.42 -12.90
CA PRO A 13 -18.50 13.88 -14.24
C PRO A 13 -18.59 12.35 -14.22
N GLU A 14 -19.49 11.81 -15.03
CA GLU A 14 -19.56 10.36 -15.23
C GLU A 14 -18.37 9.84 -16.04
N TRP A 15 -17.95 8.65 -15.71
CA TRP A 15 -16.91 7.95 -16.48
C TRP A 15 -17.48 7.54 -17.84
N SER A 16 -16.75 7.80 -18.93
CA SER A 16 -17.14 7.27 -20.25
C SER A 16 -17.11 5.73 -20.27
N SER A 17 -17.82 5.10 -21.20
CA SER A 17 -17.88 3.62 -21.30
C SER A 17 -16.50 2.98 -21.38
N SER A 18 -15.61 3.54 -22.19
CA SER A 18 -14.22 3.05 -22.32
C SER A 18 -13.45 3.14 -21.02
N PHE A 19 -13.56 4.25 -20.29
CA PHE A 19 -12.92 4.41 -18.98
C PHE A 19 -13.52 3.50 -17.91
N LYS A 20 -14.84 3.24 -17.96
CA LYS A 20 -15.48 2.28 -17.04
C LYS A 20 -14.90 0.87 -17.25
N THR A 21 -14.81 0.40 -18.49
CA THR A 21 -14.24 -0.93 -18.79
C THR A 21 -12.78 -1.04 -18.35
N ALA A 22 -11.95 -0.07 -18.72
CA ALA A 22 -10.55 -0.03 -18.31
C ALA A 22 -10.39 0.03 -16.79
N GLY A 23 -11.18 0.88 -16.12
CA GLY A 23 -11.18 1.03 -14.67
C GLY A 23 -11.58 -0.25 -13.94
N THR A 24 -12.61 -0.96 -14.42
CA THR A 24 -13.02 -2.25 -13.86
C THR A 24 -11.90 -3.29 -13.99
N PHE A 25 -11.31 -3.42 -15.17
CA PHE A 25 -10.23 -4.40 -15.40
C PHE A 25 -9.00 -4.10 -14.54
N LEU A 26 -8.49 -2.85 -14.60
CA LEU A 26 -7.33 -2.44 -13.82
C LEU A 26 -7.61 -2.49 -12.31
N GLY A 27 -8.79 -2.06 -11.91
CA GLY A 27 -9.23 -2.13 -10.52
C GLY A 27 -9.27 -3.56 -10.00
N GLY A 28 -9.77 -4.51 -10.79
CA GLY A 28 -9.76 -5.93 -10.45
C GLY A 28 -8.35 -6.49 -10.28
N LEU A 29 -7.44 -6.17 -11.18
CA LEU A 29 -6.03 -6.57 -11.06
C LEU A 29 -5.38 -5.99 -9.79
N MET A 30 -5.63 -4.72 -9.50
CA MET A 30 -5.10 -4.07 -8.29
C MET A 30 -5.69 -4.66 -7.01
N LEU A 31 -6.97 -5.05 -6.99
CA LEU A 31 -7.60 -5.73 -5.85
C LEU A 31 -6.92 -7.07 -5.58
N VAL A 32 -6.78 -7.91 -6.59
CA VAL A 32 -6.16 -9.23 -6.45
C VAL A 32 -4.70 -9.12 -6.03
N SER A 33 -3.90 -8.33 -6.75
CA SER A 33 -2.48 -8.13 -6.43
C SER A 33 -2.28 -7.47 -5.06
N GLY A 34 -3.14 -6.54 -4.69
CA GLY A 34 -3.10 -5.88 -3.39
C GLY A 34 -3.37 -6.82 -2.23
N VAL A 35 -4.40 -7.70 -2.35
CA VAL A 35 -4.67 -8.73 -1.35
C VAL A 35 -3.49 -9.70 -1.25
N MET A 36 -2.95 -10.17 -2.37
CA MET A 36 -1.79 -11.06 -2.37
C MET A 36 -0.58 -10.42 -1.69
N LEU A 37 -0.29 -9.16 -2.01
CA LEU A 37 0.86 -8.45 -1.45
C LEU A 37 0.69 -8.16 0.05
N ALA A 38 -0.51 -7.73 0.48
CA ALA A 38 -0.79 -7.47 1.89
C ALA A 38 -0.71 -8.74 2.74
N THR A 39 -1.30 -9.84 2.26
CA THR A 39 -1.26 -11.13 2.96
C THR A 39 0.15 -11.69 3.01
N ALA A 40 0.87 -11.72 1.88
CA ALA A 40 2.28 -12.15 1.85
C ALA A 40 3.15 -11.30 2.77
N GLY A 41 2.97 -9.97 2.78
CA GLY A 41 3.68 -9.06 3.69
C GLY A 41 3.41 -9.38 5.16
N THR A 42 2.16 -9.63 5.51
CA THR A 42 1.76 -9.98 6.88
C THR A 42 2.34 -11.33 7.31
N PHE A 43 2.26 -12.36 6.46
CA PHE A 43 2.83 -13.67 6.76
C PHE A 43 4.36 -13.62 6.88
N ASN A 44 5.05 -12.90 5.98
CA ASN A 44 6.50 -12.75 6.07
C ASN A 44 6.93 -11.98 7.32
N LEU A 45 6.12 -11.01 7.78
CA LEU A 45 6.42 -10.26 9.00
C LEU A 45 6.26 -11.13 10.25
N GLY A 46 5.28 -12.04 10.28
CA GLY A 46 5.09 -13.01 11.34
C GLY A 46 5.17 -12.39 12.74
N ARG A 47 6.10 -12.86 13.58
CA ARG A 47 6.31 -12.36 14.95
C ARG A 47 6.81 -10.91 15.03
N ASN A 48 7.33 -10.34 13.93
CA ASN A 48 7.75 -8.93 13.86
C ASN A 48 6.55 -7.99 13.64
N LEU A 49 5.35 -8.52 13.39
CA LEU A 49 4.16 -7.69 13.18
C LEU A 49 3.86 -6.85 14.42
N THR A 50 3.80 -5.55 14.23
CA THR A 50 3.44 -4.59 15.27
C THR A 50 2.68 -3.42 14.65
N PRO A 51 1.60 -2.92 15.29
CA PRO A 51 0.92 -1.71 14.86
C PRO A 51 1.71 -0.44 15.19
N PHE A 52 2.75 -0.55 16.02
CA PHE A 52 3.58 0.57 16.45
C PHE A 52 4.67 0.89 15.43
N ILE A 53 5.07 2.16 15.39
CA ILE A 53 6.12 2.68 14.51
C ILE A 53 7.50 2.12 14.88
N CYS A 54 7.70 1.80 16.17
CA CYS A 54 8.97 1.28 16.67
C CYS A 54 9.04 -0.25 16.50
N PRO A 55 10.16 -0.81 15.98
CA PRO A 55 10.37 -2.25 15.92
C PRO A 55 10.37 -2.87 17.33
N LYS A 56 9.80 -4.06 17.48
CA LYS A 56 9.83 -4.82 18.74
C LYS A 56 11.27 -5.15 19.15
N ALA A 57 11.49 -5.31 20.45
CA ALA A 57 12.73 -5.89 20.95
C ALA A 57 12.90 -7.31 20.36
N GLY A 58 14.09 -7.62 19.85
CA GLY A 58 14.37 -8.91 19.19
C GLY A 58 13.86 -9.05 17.75
N SER A 59 13.30 -8.01 17.13
CA SER A 59 12.94 -8.05 15.71
C SER A 59 14.19 -8.16 14.83
N ILE A 60 14.05 -8.85 13.70
CA ILE A 60 15.08 -9.01 12.67
C ILE A 60 14.72 -8.22 11.43
N LEU A 61 15.72 -7.78 10.66
CA LEU A 61 15.51 -7.14 9.37
C LEU A 61 15.06 -8.20 8.35
N LEU A 62 13.87 -8.00 7.79
CA LEU A 62 13.29 -8.87 6.78
C LEU A 62 13.55 -8.29 5.39
N GLU A 63 14.28 -9.06 4.57
CA GLU A 63 14.58 -8.72 3.18
C GLU A 63 14.08 -9.78 2.18
N GLN A 64 13.23 -10.70 2.63
CA GLN A 64 12.78 -11.86 1.85
C GLN A 64 11.27 -11.80 1.52
N GLY A 65 10.84 -12.62 0.57
CA GLY A 65 9.44 -12.71 0.16
C GLY A 65 8.92 -11.39 -0.39
N ALA A 66 7.77 -10.93 0.10
CA ALA A 66 7.15 -9.66 -0.30
C ALA A 66 8.04 -8.43 -0.06
N TYR A 67 8.96 -8.51 0.93
CA TYR A 67 9.91 -7.45 1.25
C TYR A 67 11.03 -7.28 0.21
N ARG A 68 11.16 -8.19 -0.76
CA ARG A 68 12.02 -8.02 -1.95
C ARG A 68 11.39 -7.10 -3.00
N LEU A 69 10.06 -7.00 -3.02
CA LEU A 69 9.32 -6.19 -3.99
C LEU A 69 9.20 -4.73 -3.53
N VAL A 70 8.80 -4.55 -2.27
CA VAL A 70 8.67 -3.23 -1.61
C VAL A 70 9.02 -3.36 -0.14
N ARG A 71 9.50 -2.27 0.47
CA ARG A 71 9.87 -2.26 1.89
C ARG A 71 8.67 -2.30 2.84
N HIS A 72 7.49 -1.84 2.39
CA HIS A 72 6.25 -1.84 3.17
C HIS A 72 5.12 -2.57 2.42
N PRO A 73 5.22 -3.91 2.23
CA PRO A 73 4.28 -4.66 1.40
C PRO A 73 2.83 -4.61 1.91
N VAL A 74 2.63 -4.56 3.24
CA VAL A 74 1.28 -4.44 3.82
C VAL A 74 0.65 -3.10 3.42
N TYR A 75 1.37 -1.97 3.54
CA TYR A 75 0.84 -0.65 3.14
C TYR A 75 0.63 -0.57 1.63
N SER A 76 1.58 -1.10 0.86
CA SER A 76 1.48 -1.17 -0.60
C SER A 76 0.25 -1.96 -1.04
N GLY A 77 0.02 -3.11 -0.44
CA GLY A 77 -1.15 -3.95 -0.73
C GLY A 77 -2.47 -3.26 -0.36
N LEU A 78 -2.54 -2.63 0.82
CA LEU A 78 -3.72 -1.87 1.22
C LEU A 78 -4.01 -0.68 0.29
N LEU A 79 -2.98 0.02 -0.17
CA LEU A 79 -3.13 1.09 -1.15
C LEU A 79 -3.66 0.56 -2.49
N GLN A 80 -3.12 -0.55 -2.97
CA GLN A 80 -3.62 -1.19 -4.20
C GLN A 80 -5.09 -1.59 -4.07
N ILE A 81 -5.51 -2.15 -2.92
CA ILE A 81 -6.91 -2.49 -2.65
C ILE A 81 -7.79 -1.23 -2.67
N CYS A 82 -7.38 -0.14 -2.02
CA CYS A 82 -8.17 1.08 -1.97
C CYS A 82 -8.30 1.76 -3.34
N PHE A 83 -7.19 1.90 -4.07
CA PHE A 83 -7.22 2.45 -5.44
C PHE A 83 -7.96 1.52 -6.40
N GLY A 84 -7.73 0.21 -6.29
CA GLY A 84 -8.42 -0.80 -7.08
C GLY A 84 -9.93 -0.77 -6.88
N TRP A 85 -10.38 -0.63 -5.63
CA TRP A 85 -11.79 -0.46 -5.31
C TRP A 85 -12.38 0.82 -5.91
N GLY A 86 -11.64 1.94 -5.86
CA GLY A 86 -12.05 3.20 -6.48
C GLY A 86 -12.21 3.10 -7.98
N LEU A 87 -11.29 2.44 -8.66
CA LEU A 87 -11.35 2.21 -10.10
C LEU A 87 -12.49 1.24 -10.47
N TRP A 88 -12.63 0.14 -9.73
CA TRP A 88 -13.68 -0.87 -9.94
C TRP A 88 -15.09 -0.26 -9.82
N ASN A 89 -15.32 0.61 -8.84
CA ASN A 89 -16.61 1.25 -8.60
C ASN A 89 -16.76 2.59 -9.33
N HIS A 90 -15.78 3.03 -10.12
CA HIS A 90 -15.77 4.31 -10.83
C HIS A 90 -16.03 5.50 -9.91
N GLY A 91 -15.49 5.45 -8.68
CA GLY A 91 -15.76 6.39 -7.60
C GLY A 91 -14.67 7.46 -7.45
N TRP A 92 -14.91 8.70 -7.87
CA TRP A 92 -13.96 9.81 -7.71
C TRP A 92 -13.60 10.09 -6.25
N LEU A 93 -14.60 10.06 -5.36
CA LEU A 93 -14.36 10.26 -3.92
C LEU A 93 -13.55 9.11 -3.33
N THR A 94 -13.80 7.88 -3.76
CA THR A 94 -13.03 6.71 -3.32
C THR A 94 -11.57 6.84 -3.71
N LEU A 95 -11.29 7.32 -4.93
CA LEU A 95 -9.92 7.61 -5.37
C LEU A 95 -9.29 8.75 -4.55
N GLY A 96 -10.06 9.79 -4.23
CA GLY A 96 -9.63 10.87 -3.33
C GLY A 96 -9.26 10.37 -1.93
N TYR A 97 -10.08 9.52 -1.33
CA TYR A 97 -9.77 8.89 -0.04
C TYR A 97 -8.53 7.99 -0.12
N SER A 98 -8.36 7.28 -1.22
CA SER A 98 -7.17 6.45 -1.47
C SER A 98 -5.89 7.28 -1.54
N LEU A 99 -5.98 8.48 -2.15
CA LEU A 99 -4.86 9.43 -2.19
C LEU A 99 -4.52 9.97 -0.79
N ILE A 100 -5.53 10.30 0.02
CA ILE A 100 -5.31 10.71 1.42
C ILE A 100 -4.63 9.58 2.20
N LEU A 101 -5.08 8.34 2.03
CA LEU A 101 -4.48 7.18 2.66
C LEU A 101 -3.01 6.97 2.21
N PHE A 102 -2.72 7.20 0.93
CA PHE A 102 -1.35 7.17 0.42
C PHE A 102 -0.46 8.18 1.15
N LEU A 103 -0.91 9.43 1.32
CA LEU A 103 -0.17 10.46 2.04
C LEU A 103 0.07 10.09 3.52
N ILE A 104 -0.92 9.45 4.16
CA ILE A 104 -0.79 8.96 5.53
C ILE A 104 0.26 7.84 5.61
N PHE A 105 0.19 6.85 4.72
CA PHE A 105 1.14 5.74 4.72
C PHE A 105 2.54 6.16 4.30
N ASP A 106 2.67 7.14 3.40
CA ASP A 106 3.96 7.74 3.07
C ASP A 106 4.62 8.38 4.29
N ARG A 107 3.88 9.20 5.04
CA ARG A 107 4.40 9.81 6.26
C ARG A 107 4.73 8.77 7.33
N LYS A 108 3.85 7.78 7.50
CA LYS A 108 4.05 6.71 8.47
C LYS A 108 5.28 5.88 8.13
N SER A 109 5.42 5.40 6.89
CA SER A 109 6.58 4.63 6.45
C SER A 109 7.90 5.38 6.59
N ARG A 110 7.93 6.70 6.27
CA ARG A 110 9.12 7.53 6.50
C ARG A 110 9.55 7.57 7.95
N ARG A 111 8.58 7.64 8.89
CA ARG A 111 8.89 7.60 10.33
C ARG A 111 9.42 6.24 10.76
N GLU A 112 8.80 5.14 10.30
CA GLU A 112 9.26 3.78 10.57
C GLU A 112 10.68 3.55 10.04
N GLU A 113 11.00 4.02 8.84
CA GLU A 113 12.33 3.89 8.25
C GLU A 113 13.43 4.59 9.05
N LYS A 114 13.13 5.71 9.73
CA LYS A 114 14.10 6.36 10.63
C LYS A 114 14.48 5.44 11.80
N PHE A 115 13.52 4.74 12.39
CA PHE A 115 13.78 3.78 13.46
C PHE A 115 14.50 2.52 12.95
N LEU A 116 14.16 2.06 11.75
CA LEU A 116 14.82 0.91 11.12
C LEU A 116 16.29 1.23 10.78
N LEU A 117 16.57 2.43 10.27
CA LEU A 117 17.93 2.91 10.01
C LEU A 117 18.79 2.99 11.28
N ALA A 118 18.20 3.45 12.39
CA ALA A 118 18.90 3.53 13.67
C ALA A 118 19.17 2.15 14.29
N ARG A 119 18.29 1.18 14.04
CA ARG A 119 18.35 -0.14 14.67
C ARG A 119 19.12 -1.18 13.85
N PHE A 120 19.04 -1.16 12.54
CA PHE A 120 19.60 -2.18 11.67
C PHE A 120 20.69 -1.61 10.76
N PRO A 121 21.97 -1.93 10.97
CA PRO A 121 23.07 -1.41 10.15
C PRO A 121 22.92 -1.74 8.65
N GLY A 122 22.30 -2.88 8.30
CA GLY A 122 22.05 -3.31 6.92
C GLY A 122 20.91 -2.58 6.21
N TYR A 123 20.07 -1.84 6.95
CA TYR A 123 18.86 -1.22 6.38
C TYR A 123 19.19 -0.17 5.29
N ALA A 124 20.27 0.56 5.43
CA ALA A 124 20.71 1.55 4.42
C ALA A 124 20.98 0.90 3.06
N ALA A 125 21.65 -0.25 3.04
CA ALA A 125 21.92 -1.01 1.80
C ALA A 125 20.63 -1.59 1.21
N TYR A 126 19.75 -2.13 2.04
CA TYR A 126 18.44 -2.65 1.64
C TYR A 126 17.57 -1.53 1.02
N SER A 127 17.50 -0.36 1.65
CA SER A 127 16.67 0.77 1.19
C SER A 127 17.09 1.35 -0.17
N ARG A 128 18.34 1.16 -0.59
CA ARG A 128 18.82 1.56 -1.92
C ARG A 128 18.34 0.61 -3.01
N ARG A 129 18.15 -0.68 -2.69
CA ARG A 129 17.79 -1.74 -3.65
C ARG A 129 16.28 -1.87 -3.83
N VAL A 130 15.52 -1.72 -2.75
CA VAL A 130 14.08 -1.97 -2.73
C VAL A 130 13.33 -0.66 -2.52
N LYS A 131 12.27 -0.44 -3.28
CA LYS A 131 11.42 0.76 -3.19
C LYS A 131 10.48 0.70 -1.98
N ARG A 132 9.92 1.87 -1.59
CA ARG A 132 9.15 1.97 -0.34
C ARG A 132 7.74 1.42 -0.44
N LEU A 133 6.90 1.97 -1.32
CA LEU A 133 5.47 1.71 -1.40
C LEU A 133 5.01 1.22 -2.78
N ILE A 134 5.64 1.70 -3.86
CA ILE A 134 5.27 1.32 -5.23
C ILE A 134 6.42 0.53 -5.82
N PRO A 135 6.21 -0.77 -6.17
CA PRO A 135 7.25 -1.61 -6.73
C PRO A 135 7.97 -0.92 -7.89
N PHE A 136 9.29 -0.93 -7.88
CA PHE A 136 10.20 -0.39 -8.91
C PHE A 136 10.17 1.13 -9.09
N ILE A 137 9.21 1.86 -8.51
CA ILE A 137 9.01 3.31 -8.74
C ILE A 137 9.34 4.12 -7.49
N TYR A 138 8.67 3.84 -6.37
CA TYR A 138 8.72 4.70 -5.18
C TYR A 138 8.86 3.95 -3.86
#